data_622c062c08984bc7666c985a5abcf547
#
_entry.id   622c062c08984bc7666c985a5abcf547
#
_cell.length_a   1.000
_cell.length_b   1.000
_cell.length_c   1.000
_cell.angle_alpha   90.00
_cell.angle_beta   90.00
_cell.angle_gamma   90.00
#
_symmetry.space_group_name_H-M   'P 1'
#
loop_
_entity.id
_entity.type
_entity.pdbx_description
1 polymer ?
#
loop_
_entity_poly.entity_id
_entity_poly.type
_entity_poly.pdbx_seq_one_letter_code
_entity_poly.pdbx_strand_id
1 'polypeptide(L)'
;MKLKILATRPTLLVLMLWLVSPAWADEIRVITSGGFTAAYQQLVPLYEAATQDRVITAYGASMGNAPDSIPSRLARGETFDVLILADSGLEELVSEGKVAAGSRVDLARSLIGMSMRKGTPKPDISTTEALKQTLLNATSIAYSASASGTYLSNELFPRLGVADEIKDKARKIYSERVGAVVARGDAEIGFQQVSELLPFKELDYVGPLPAELQQKVFFSAGTIVGRQTPASSRFVSFLASPAAAAIVSSTGLEPVATPLPPPAPPALGQPRKP
;
A
#
# COMPACT_ATOMS: atom_id res chain seq x y z
N MET A 1 -33.84 -69.15 50.52
CA MET A 1 -33.61 -68.72 49.13
C MET A 1 -33.51 -67.23 49.11
N LYS A 2 -32.28 -66.59 49.09
CA LYS A 2 -32.07 -65.12 49.18
C LYS A 2 -31.80 -64.60 47.83
N LEU A 3 -32.70 -63.74 47.28
CA LEU A 3 -32.62 -63.08 46.00
C LEU A 3 -31.69 -61.87 46.14
N LYS A 4 -30.59 -61.84 45.39
CA LYS A 4 -29.69 -60.68 45.30
C LYS A 4 -30.18 -59.77 44.14
N ILE A 5 -30.62 -58.58 44.51
CA ILE A 5 -30.97 -57.53 43.54
C ILE A 5 -29.68 -56.84 43.13
N LEU A 6 -29.31 -56.94 41.81
CA LEU A 6 -28.20 -56.23 41.18
C LEU A 6 -28.68 -54.82 40.82
N ALA A 7 -28.12 -53.81 41.45
CA ALA A 7 -28.41 -52.41 41.16
C ALA A 7 -27.49 -51.97 39.98
N THR A 8 -28.06 -51.77 38.82
CA THR A 8 -27.38 -51.16 37.65
C THR A 8 -27.38 -49.64 37.81
N ARG A 9 -26.18 -49.05 37.90
CA ARG A 9 -25.97 -47.61 37.88
C ARG A 9 -26.05 -47.11 36.45
N PRO A 10 -26.87 -46.08 36.12
CA PRO A 10 -26.81 -45.46 34.79
C PRO A 10 -25.59 -44.53 34.71
N THR A 11 -24.67 -44.83 33.79
CA THR A 11 -23.56 -43.96 33.44
C THR A 11 -24.10 -42.80 32.62
N LEU A 12 -24.16 -41.60 33.22
CA LEU A 12 -24.57 -40.38 32.55
C LEU A 12 -23.45 -39.93 31.62
N LEU A 13 -23.60 -40.17 30.30
CA LEU A 13 -22.70 -39.68 29.25
C LEU A 13 -22.98 -38.21 29.03
N VAL A 14 -22.19 -37.31 29.65
CA VAL A 14 -22.28 -35.85 29.43
C VAL A 14 -21.64 -35.57 28.07
N LEU A 15 -22.50 -35.39 27.07
CA LEU A 15 -22.09 -34.94 25.72
C LEU A 15 -21.74 -33.44 25.80
N MET A 16 -20.46 -33.10 25.95
CA MET A 16 -19.98 -31.71 25.82
C MET A 16 -20.15 -31.26 24.38
N LEU A 17 -21.27 -30.61 24.05
CA LEU A 17 -21.41 -29.84 22.82
C LEU A 17 -20.46 -28.65 22.90
N TRP A 18 -19.36 -28.70 22.15
CA TRP A 18 -18.55 -27.55 21.86
C TRP A 18 -19.40 -26.60 21.01
N LEU A 19 -19.87 -25.51 21.61
CA LEU A 19 -20.47 -24.38 20.90
C LEU A 19 -19.36 -23.75 20.07
N VAL A 20 -19.19 -24.23 18.83
CA VAL A 20 -18.42 -23.51 17.81
C VAL A 20 -19.26 -22.29 17.47
N SER A 21 -18.94 -21.15 18.09
CA SER A 21 -19.51 -19.87 17.67
C SER A 21 -19.14 -19.69 16.19
N PRO A 22 -20.08 -19.45 15.28
CA PRO A 22 -19.74 -19.10 13.91
C PRO A 22 -18.88 -17.85 13.97
N ALA A 23 -17.63 -17.96 13.54
CA ALA A 23 -16.80 -16.80 13.30
C ALA A 23 -17.47 -16.05 12.14
N TRP A 24 -18.13 -14.93 12.43
CA TRP A 24 -18.65 -14.04 11.42
C TRP A 24 -17.45 -13.45 10.68
N ALA A 25 -17.46 -13.58 9.37
CA ALA A 25 -16.48 -12.93 8.52
C ALA A 25 -16.64 -11.40 8.68
N ASP A 26 -15.58 -10.74 9.08
CA ASP A 26 -15.57 -9.27 9.17
C ASP A 26 -15.45 -8.67 7.77
N GLU A 27 -16.12 -7.54 7.50
CA GLU A 27 -15.93 -6.75 6.29
C GLU A 27 -15.01 -5.58 6.59
N ILE A 28 -13.92 -5.45 5.82
CA ILE A 28 -12.92 -4.39 5.96
C ILE A 28 -12.94 -3.55 4.69
N ARG A 29 -13.28 -2.27 4.79
CA ARG A 29 -13.26 -1.34 3.66
C ARG A 29 -11.91 -0.66 3.55
N VAL A 30 -11.20 -0.92 2.47
CA VAL A 30 -9.84 -0.44 2.24
C VAL A 30 -9.82 0.44 1.01
N ILE A 31 -9.12 1.57 1.09
CA ILE A 31 -8.70 2.32 -0.09
C ILE A 31 -7.18 2.32 -0.17
N THR A 32 -6.64 1.96 -1.33
CA THR A 32 -5.20 1.91 -1.57
C THR A 32 -4.79 2.77 -2.75
N SER A 33 -3.64 3.39 -2.64
CA SER A 33 -3.05 4.16 -3.73
C SER A 33 -2.20 3.29 -4.66
N GLY A 34 -1.92 3.84 -5.85
CA GLY A 34 -1.27 3.13 -6.94
C GLY A 34 0.03 2.43 -6.55
N GLY A 35 0.88 3.09 -5.76
CA GLY A 35 2.20 2.58 -5.46
C GLY A 35 2.23 1.28 -4.65
N PHE A 36 1.21 0.99 -3.84
CA PHE A 36 1.11 -0.29 -3.14
C PHE A 36 0.16 -1.28 -3.82
N THR A 37 -0.53 -0.87 -4.89
CA THR A 37 -1.59 -1.67 -5.53
C THR A 37 -1.10 -3.04 -6.00
N ALA A 38 0.09 -3.14 -6.62
CA ALA A 38 0.59 -4.40 -7.17
C ALA A 38 0.85 -5.46 -6.08
N ALA A 39 1.38 -5.06 -4.93
CA ALA A 39 1.54 -5.92 -3.77
C ALA A 39 0.18 -6.24 -3.11
N TYR A 40 -0.65 -5.23 -2.94
CA TYR A 40 -1.97 -5.34 -2.34
C TYR A 40 -2.85 -6.38 -3.04
N GLN A 41 -2.92 -6.35 -4.37
CA GLN A 41 -3.73 -7.28 -5.16
C GLN A 41 -3.29 -8.75 -5.01
N GLN A 42 -2.02 -8.99 -4.70
CA GLN A 42 -1.52 -10.34 -4.43
C GLN A 42 -1.74 -10.75 -2.96
N LEU A 43 -1.69 -9.79 -2.03
CA LEU A 43 -1.80 -10.06 -0.60
C LEU A 43 -3.24 -10.25 -0.12
N VAL A 44 -4.22 -9.49 -0.66
CA VAL A 44 -5.61 -9.56 -0.23
C VAL A 44 -6.20 -10.97 -0.35
N PRO A 45 -6.08 -11.70 -1.48
CA PRO A 45 -6.61 -13.06 -1.56
C PRO A 45 -6.01 -14.02 -0.53
N LEU A 46 -4.73 -13.83 -0.17
CA LEU A 46 -4.06 -14.65 0.85
C LEU A 46 -4.59 -14.34 2.25
N TYR A 47 -4.85 -13.07 2.54
CA TYR A 47 -5.47 -12.66 3.79
C TYR A 47 -6.88 -13.23 3.94
N GLU A 48 -7.73 -13.04 2.93
CA GLU A 48 -9.11 -13.53 2.93
C GLU A 48 -9.18 -15.07 3.08
N ALA A 49 -8.28 -15.79 2.39
CA ALA A 49 -8.20 -17.25 2.52
C ALA A 49 -7.77 -17.70 3.93
N ALA A 50 -6.90 -16.94 4.59
CA ALA A 50 -6.39 -17.28 5.92
C ALA A 50 -7.36 -16.92 7.06
N THR A 51 -8.17 -15.87 6.91
CA THR A 51 -8.98 -15.32 8.01
C THR A 51 -10.48 -15.50 7.81
N GLN A 52 -10.94 -15.74 6.58
CA GLN A 52 -12.33 -15.70 6.14
C GLN A 52 -12.96 -14.28 6.20
N ASP A 53 -12.19 -13.24 6.58
CA ASP A 53 -12.61 -11.85 6.48
C ASP A 53 -12.76 -11.45 5.00
N ARG A 54 -13.61 -10.47 4.72
CA ARG A 54 -13.81 -9.93 3.37
C ARG A 54 -13.25 -8.53 3.25
N VAL A 55 -12.46 -8.28 2.22
CA VAL A 55 -11.86 -6.96 1.95
C VAL A 55 -12.57 -6.28 0.79
N ILE A 56 -13.25 -5.16 1.06
CA ILE A 56 -13.88 -4.32 0.05
C ILE A 56 -12.91 -3.24 -0.37
N THR A 57 -12.41 -3.34 -1.60
CA THR A 57 -11.31 -2.50 -2.09
C THR A 57 -11.79 -1.34 -2.94
N ALA A 58 -11.22 -0.17 -2.69
CA ALA A 58 -11.26 0.99 -3.56
C ALA A 58 -9.84 1.45 -3.91
N TYR A 59 -9.70 2.16 -5.02
CA TYR A 59 -8.41 2.70 -5.49
C TYR A 59 -8.50 4.22 -5.63
N GLY A 60 -7.38 4.91 -5.35
CA GLY A 60 -7.28 6.36 -5.51
C GLY A 60 -5.84 6.85 -5.48
N ALA A 61 -5.60 8.08 -5.94
CA ALA A 61 -4.28 8.69 -5.79
C ALA A 61 -4.04 9.08 -4.33
N SER A 62 -2.78 8.97 -3.86
CA SER A 62 -2.40 9.33 -2.47
C SER A 62 -2.70 10.77 -2.12
N MET A 63 -2.61 11.68 -3.10
CA MET A 63 -2.66 13.12 -2.92
C MET A 63 -3.34 13.79 -4.11
N GLY A 64 -3.54 15.11 -4.00
CA GLY A 64 -4.11 15.94 -5.05
C GLY A 64 -5.62 16.01 -5.01
N ASN A 65 -6.18 16.79 -5.96
CA ASN A 65 -7.59 17.12 -6.02
C ASN A 65 -8.35 16.41 -7.16
N ALA A 66 -7.74 15.39 -7.76
CA ALA A 66 -8.45 14.56 -8.74
C ALA A 66 -9.70 13.92 -8.08
N PRO A 67 -10.82 13.76 -8.81
CA PRO A 67 -12.05 13.23 -8.22
C PRO A 67 -11.90 11.87 -7.57
N ASP A 68 -10.95 11.04 -8.04
CA ASP A 68 -10.65 9.70 -7.55
C ASP A 68 -9.55 9.68 -6.47
N SER A 69 -8.93 10.82 -6.14
CA SER A 69 -7.92 10.88 -5.07
C SER A 69 -8.52 10.53 -3.72
N ILE A 70 -7.71 9.93 -2.84
CA ILE A 70 -8.13 9.55 -1.48
C ILE A 70 -8.66 10.76 -0.71
N PRO A 71 -7.97 11.93 -0.70
CA PRO A 71 -8.51 13.13 -0.03
C PRO A 71 -9.86 13.58 -0.59
N SER A 72 -10.05 13.58 -1.91
CA SER A 72 -11.30 13.99 -2.55
C SER A 72 -12.45 13.04 -2.23
N ARG A 73 -12.18 11.74 -2.17
CA ARG A 73 -13.19 10.72 -1.83
C ARG A 73 -13.63 10.85 -0.37
N LEU A 74 -12.69 11.03 0.54
CA LEU A 74 -12.99 11.30 1.96
C LEU A 74 -13.79 12.61 2.14
N ALA A 75 -13.44 13.66 1.39
CA ALA A 75 -14.16 14.94 1.42
C ALA A 75 -15.61 14.82 0.95
N ARG A 76 -15.93 13.86 0.06
CA ARG A 76 -17.30 13.54 -0.36
C ARG A 76 -18.06 12.63 0.61
N GLY A 77 -17.44 12.25 1.74
CA GLY A 77 -18.08 11.42 2.75
C GLY A 77 -17.98 9.91 2.47
N GLU A 78 -17.15 9.47 1.50
CA GLU A 78 -16.89 8.04 1.33
C GLU A 78 -16.16 7.50 2.57
N THR A 79 -16.55 6.31 3.02
CA THR A 79 -16.07 5.75 4.29
C THR A 79 -15.22 4.51 4.05
N PHE A 80 -14.07 4.47 4.73
CA PHE A 80 -13.13 3.35 4.71
C PHE A 80 -12.71 3.04 6.15
N ASP A 81 -12.19 1.84 6.38
CA ASP A 81 -11.64 1.44 7.67
C ASP A 81 -10.12 1.60 7.66
N VAL A 82 -9.47 1.25 6.53
CA VAL A 82 -8.03 1.33 6.33
C VAL A 82 -7.71 2.14 5.07
N LEU A 83 -6.77 3.04 5.19
CA LEU A 83 -6.17 3.78 4.07
C LEU A 83 -4.73 3.29 3.86
N ILE A 84 -4.32 3.12 2.59
CA ILE A 84 -2.93 2.79 2.22
C ILE A 84 -2.49 3.80 1.17
N LEU A 85 -1.58 4.70 1.54
CA LEU A 85 -1.15 5.80 0.67
C LEU A 85 0.28 6.25 1.01
N ALA A 86 0.81 7.19 0.22
CA ALA A 86 2.11 7.79 0.52
C ALA A 86 2.08 8.47 1.90
N ASP A 87 3.15 8.31 2.65
CA ASP A 87 3.32 8.78 4.03
C ASP A 87 2.98 10.26 4.21
N SER A 88 3.42 11.13 3.31
CA SER A 88 3.09 12.57 3.35
C SER A 88 1.59 12.84 3.28
N GLY A 89 0.86 12.12 2.42
CA GLY A 89 -0.60 12.23 2.35
C GLY A 89 -1.30 11.65 3.58
N LEU A 90 -0.74 10.56 4.16
CA LEU A 90 -1.27 10.00 5.40
C LEU A 90 -1.08 10.96 6.59
N GLU A 91 0.08 11.60 6.70
CA GLU A 91 0.39 12.60 7.74
C GLU A 91 -0.54 13.81 7.65
N GLU A 92 -0.86 14.28 6.43
CA GLU A 92 -1.84 15.34 6.23
C GLU A 92 -3.22 14.92 6.78
N LEU A 93 -3.70 13.71 6.46
CA LEU A 93 -4.97 13.19 6.95
C LEU A 93 -4.97 12.96 8.48
N VAL A 94 -3.82 12.63 9.09
CA VAL A 94 -3.67 12.58 10.55
C VAL A 94 -3.79 13.98 11.15
N SER A 95 -3.12 14.97 10.55
CA SER A 95 -3.17 16.37 11.02
C SER A 95 -4.58 16.97 10.93
N GLU A 96 -5.36 16.54 9.94
CA GLU A 96 -6.77 16.91 9.77
C GLU A 96 -7.73 16.14 10.71
N GLY A 97 -7.22 15.22 11.51
CA GLY A 97 -8.03 14.39 12.41
C GLY A 97 -8.90 13.33 11.71
N LYS A 98 -8.65 13.02 10.45
CA LYS A 98 -9.37 12.00 9.69
C LYS A 98 -8.82 10.60 9.94
N VAL A 99 -7.50 10.48 10.10
CA VAL A 99 -6.80 9.24 10.43
C VAL A 99 -6.38 9.26 11.90
N ALA A 100 -6.54 8.15 12.58
CA ALA A 100 -6.23 8.04 14.00
C ALA A 100 -4.74 8.21 14.27
N ALA A 101 -4.39 9.13 15.15
CA ALA A 101 -3.02 9.31 15.60
C ALA A 101 -2.45 8.01 16.15
N GLY A 102 -1.21 7.65 15.73
CA GLY A 102 -0.55 6.41 16.15
C GLY A 102 -1.01 5.14 15.42
N SER A 103 -1.96 5.23 14.47
CA SER A 103 -2.36 4.07 13.66
C SER A 103 -1.47 3.83 12.43
N ARG A 104 -0.53 4.73 12.14
CA ARG A 104 0.37 4.59 11.00
C ARG A 104 1.26 3.36 11.13
N VAL A 105 1.30 2.57 10.08
CA VAL A 105 2.22 1.43 9.91
C VAL A 105 2.85 1.55 8.53
N ASP A 106 4.17 1.71 8.48
CA ASP A 106 4.91 1.75 7.23
C ASP A 106 5.03 0.34 6.65
N LEU A 107 4.51 0.15 5.43
CA LEU A 107 4.45 -1.16 4.76
C LEU A 107 5.65 -1.38 3.84
N ALA A 108 5.98 -0.37 3.05
CA ALA A 108 7.05 -0.46 2.08
C ALA A 108 7.63 0.90 1.72
N ARG A 109 8.91 0.92 1.38
CA ARG A 109 9.57 2.05 0.75
C ARG A 109 9.50 1.91 -0.76
N SER A 110 9.26 3.03 -1.45
CA SER A 110 9.21 3.10 -2.90
C SER A 110 10.22 4.09 -3.45
N LEU A 111 10.71 3.82 -4.65
CA LEU A 111 11.56 4.71 -5.42
C LEU A 111 10.80 5.27 -6.62
N ILE A 112 11.15 6.48 -7.04
CA ILE A 112 10.70 7.05 -8.31
C ILE A 112 11.60 6.54 -9.40
N GLY A 113 11.01 6.08 -10.51
CA GLY A 113 11.73 5.61 -11.67
C GLY A 113 11.23 6.22 -12.95
N MET A 114 11.99 5.99 -14.01
CA MET A 114 11.67 6.39 -15.37
C MET A 114 11.38 5.17 -16.23
N SER A 115 10.42 5.30 -17.11
CA SER A 115 10.12 4.33 -18.16
C SER A 115 9.90 5.02 -19.49
N MET A 116 10.01 4.23 -20.57
CA MET A 116 9.72 4.61 -21.93
C MET A 116 9.08 3.44 -22.66
N ARG A 117 8.57 3.66 -23.87
CA ARG A 117 7.97 2.59 -24.66
C ARG A 117 9.03 1.55 -25.04
N LYS A 118 8.66 0.29 -24.97
CA LYS A 118 9.52 -0.85 -25.27
C LYS A 118 10.15 -0.76 -26.67
N GLY A 119 11.43 -1.10 -26.73
CA GLY A 119 12.19 -1.09 -27.98
C GLY A 119 12.76 0.27 -28.39
N THR A 120 12.56 1.30 -27.58
CA THR A 120 13.23 2.61 -27.78
C THR A 120 14.61 2.57 -27.10
N PRO A 121 15.67 3.16 -27.69
CA PRO A 121 16.98 3.24 -27.04
C PRO A 121 16.90 3.92 -25.68
N LYS A 122 17.37 3.24 -24.63
CA LYS A 122 17.31 3.77 -23.26
C LYS A 122 18.36 4.86 -23.07
N PRO A 123 17.97 6.07 -22.63
CA PRO A 123 18.93 7.09 -22.26
C PRO A 123 19.61 6.73 -20.93
N ASP A 124 20.78 7.30 -20.73
CA ASP A 124 21.43 7.26 -19.42
C ASP A 124 20.74 8.24 -18.45
N ILE A 125 20.39 7.77 -17.27
CA ILE A 125 19.87 8.56 -16.16
C ILE A 125 20.62 8.27 -14.85
N SER A 126 21.81 7.69 -14.93
CA SER A 126 22.56 7.21 -13.75
C SER A 126 23.17 8.33 -12.90
N THR A 127 23.28 9.53 -13.46
CA THR A 127 23.82 10.71 -12.78
C THR A 127 22.87 11.89 -12.89
N THR A 128 23.03 12.88 -12.02
CA THR A 128 22.28 14.14 -12.06
C THR A 128 22.34 14.81 -13.44
N GLU A 129 23.54 14.89 -14.02
CA GLU A 129 23.73 15.53 -15.33
C GLU A 129 23.11 14.71 -16.47
N ALA A 130 23.26 13.38 -16.45
CA ALA A 130 22.67 12.50 -17.46
C ALA A 130 21.14 12.58 -17.44
N LEU A 131 20.52 12.59 -16.24
CA LEU A 131 19.08 12.79 -16.10
C LEU A 131 18.65 14.17 -16.62
N LYS A 132 19.40 15.24 -16.30
CA LYS A 132 19.13 16.59 -16.79
C LYS A 132 19.12 16.62 -18.32
N GLN A 133 20.13 16.06 -18.96
CA GLN A 133 20.22 15.99 -20.44
C GLN A 133 19.07 15.17 -21.03
N THR A 134 18.70 14.06 -20.40
CA THR A 134 17.54 13.26 -20.80
C THR A 134 16.24 14.07 -20.76
N LEU A 135 16.01 14.84 -19.70
CA LEU A 135 14.83 15.71 -19.58
C LEU A 135 14.81 16.82 -20.65
N LEU A 136 15.96 17.44 -20.93
CA LEU A 136 16.09 18.49 -21.93
C LEU A 136 15.89 17.95 -23.36
N ASN A 137 16.37 16.76 -23.65
CA ASN A 137 16.30 16.14 -24.98
C ASN A 137 14.96 15.45 -25.28
N ALA A 138 14.23 15.02 -24.24
CA ALA A 138 12.93 14.36 -24.42
C ALA A 138 11.94 15.26 -25.18
N THR A 139 11.18 14.70 -26.10
CA THR A 139 10.13 15.39 -26.85
C THR A 139 8.86 15.59 -26.03
N SER A 140 8.58 14.69 -25.11
CA SER A 140 7.44 14.76 -24.19
C SER A 140 7.69 13.96 -22.92
N ILE A 141 7.21 14.50 -21.79
CA ILE A 141 7.42 13.95 -20.45
C ILE A 141 6.06 13.82 -19.76
N ALA A 142 5.78 12.64 -19.19
CA ALA A 142 4.60 12.43 -18.35
C ALA A 142 5.04 12.16 -16.90
N TYR A 143 4.32 12.73 -15.94
CA TYR A 143 4.52 12.47 -14.52
C TYR A 143 3.21 12.50 -13.75
N SER A 144 3.12 11.76 -12.65
CA SER A 144 1.90 11.59 -11.88
C SER A 144 1.47 12.89 -11.19
N ALA A 145 0.17 13.10 -11.01
CA ALA A 145 -0.37 14.15 -10.14
C ALA A 145 -0.37 13.77 -8.65
N SER A 146 0.16 12.60 -8.29
CA SER A 146 0.30 12.12 -6.92
C SER A 146 1.70 12.42 -6.34
N ALA A 147 2.10 11.73 -5.28
CA ALA A 147 3.32 12.03 -4.50
C ALA A 147 4.59 12.18 -5.33
N SER A 148 4.88 11.21 -6.23
CA SER A 148 6.08 11.27 -7.06
C SER A 148 6.11 12.48 -7.98
N GLY A 149 5.00 12.80 -8.64
CA GLY A 149 4.97 13.94 -9.55
C GLY A 149 4.91 15.28 -8.85
N THR A 150 4.37 15.34 -7.63
CA THR A 150 4.44 16.53 -6.78
C THR A 150 5.90 16.86 -6.46
N TYR A 151 6.68 15.86 -6.06
CA TYR A 151 8.13 16.02 -5.86
C TYR A 151 8.84 16.45 -7.15
N LEU A 152 8.58 15.78 -8.27
CA LEU A 152 9.22 16.12 -9.55
C LEU A 152 8.96 17.58 -9.95
N SER A 153 7.69 18.02 -9.91
CA SER A 153 7.34 19.36 -10.38
C SER A 153 7.72 20.48 -9.42
N ASN A 154 7.63 20.24 -8.11
CA ASN A 154 7.81 21.30 -7.12
C ASN A 154 9.26 21.39 -6.60
N GLU A 155 10.02 20.31 -6.69
CA GLU A 155 11.36 20.23 -6.12
C GLU A 155 12.42 19.85 -7.15
N LEU A 156 12.26 18.69 -7.83
CA LEU A 156 13.34 18.15 -8.66
C LEU A 156 13.60 18.98 -9.92
N PHE A 157 12.58 19.32 -10.70
CA PHE A 157 12.75 20.09 -11.92
C PHE A 157 13.32 21.49 -11.68
N PRO A 158 12.84 22.25 -10.65
CA PRO A 158 13.48 23.50 -10.24
C PRO A 158 14.94 23.31 -9.77
N ARG A 159 15.23 22.29 -8.95
CA ARG A 159 16.57 21.99 -8.45
C ARG A 159 17.56 21.66 -9.55
N LEU A 160 17.11 20.98 -10.62
CA LEU A 160 17.92 20.70 -11.82
C LEU A 160 18.05 21.90 -12.74
N GLY A 161 17.29 22.98 -12.50
CA GLY A 161 17.24 24.17 -13.37
C GLY A 161 16.70 23.86 -14.77
N VAL A 162 15.70 22.96 -14.87
CA VAL A 162 15.08 22.58 -16.16
C VAL A 162 13.59 22.91 -16.23
N ALA A 163 13.01 23.42 -15.16
CA ALA A 163 11.56 23.59 -15.03
C ALA A 163 10.97 24.44 -16.16
N ASP A 164 11.62 25.55 -16.53
CA ASP A 164 11.16 26.45 -17.59
C ASP A 164 11.33 25.85 -18.98
N GLU A 165 12.43 25.10 -19.23
CA GLU A 165 12.74 24.50 -20.51
C GLU A 165 11.82 23.32 -20.86
N ILE A 166 11.33 22.62 -19.84
CA ILE A 166 10.47 21.44 -20.05
C ILE A 166 8.98 21.70 -19.91
N LYS A 167 8.56 22.90 -19.44
CA LYS A 167 7.17 23.20 -19.07
C LYS A 167 6.14 22.88 -20.15
N ASP A 168 6.48 23.13 -21.41
CA ASP A 168 5.55 22.96 -22.55
C ASP A 168 5.45 21.49 -23.01
N LYS A 169 6.40 20.66 -22.62
CA LYS A 169 6.47 19.23 -22.96
C LYS A 169 6.29 18.28 -21.77
N ALA A 170 6.25 18.80 -20.55
CA ALA A 170 6.06 18.03 -19.32
C ALA A 170 4.61 18.13 -18.85
N ARG A 171 3.90 17.00 -18.86
CA ARG A 171 2.46 16.92 -18.51
C ARG A 171 2.22 16.17 -17.22
N LYS A 172 1.45 16.79 -16.35
CA LYS A 172 0.93 16.15 -15.13
C LYS A 172 -0.29 15.28 -15.47
N ILE A 173 -0.25 14.01 -15.11
CA ILE A 173 -1.29 13.01 -15.38
C ILE A 173 -2.14 12.80 -14.12
N TYR A 174 -3.45 13.05 -14.20
CA TYR A 174 -4.35 13.11 -13.05
C TYR A 174 -5.10 11.80 -12.79
N SER A 175 -5.77 11.24 -13.79
CA SER A 175 -6.77 10.19 -13.60
C SER A 175 -6.37 8.83 -14.17
N GLU A 176 -5.13 8.68 -14.64
CA GLU A 176 -4.62 7.42 -15.14
C GLU A 176 -3.15 7.21 -14.73
N ARG A 177 -2.66 6.00 -14.91
CA ARG A 177 -1.26 5.70 -14.65
C ARG A 177 -0.37 6.26 -15.76
N VAL A 178 0.75 6.86 -15.40
CA VAL A 178 1.75 7.36 -16.35
C VAL A 178 2.22 6.27 -17.31
N GLY A 179 2.37 5.04 -16.82
CA GLY A 179 2.73 3.89 -17.65
C GLY A 179 1.76 3.66 -18.83
N ALA A 180 0.46 3.88 -18.65
CA ALA A 180 -0.51 3.76 -19.74
C ALA A 180 -0.31 4.85 -20.81
N VAL A 181 -0.03 6.09 -20.38
CA VAL A 181 0.25 7.23 -21.27
C VAL A 181 1.47 6.97 -22.14
N VAL A 182 2.56 6.47 -21.54
CA VAL A 182 3.79 6.13 -22.25
C VAL A 182 3.60 4.92 -23.18
N ALA A 183 2.88 3.88 -22.71
CA ALA A 183 2.67 2.66 -23.48
C ALA A 183 1.95 2.92 -24.82
N ARG A 184 0.96 3.81 -24.83
CA ARG A 184 0.24 4.16 -26.08
C ARG A 184 0.92 5.27 -26.89
N GLY A 185 2.05 5.82 -26.41
CA GLY A 185 2.88 6.78 -27.14
C GLY A 185 2.46 8.25 -26.99
N ASP A 186 1.61 8.57 -26.01
CA ASP A 186 1.19 9.96 -25.71
C ASP A 186 2.27 10.75 -24.94
N ALA A 187 3.31 10.07 -24.45
CA ALA A 187 4.54 10.64 -23.95
C ALA A 187 5.73 9.74 -24.29
N GLU A 188 6.90 10.35 -24.53
CA GLU A 188 8.14 9.63 -24.81
C GLU A 188 8.69 8.96 -23.58
N ILE A 189 8.79 9.71 -22.47
CA ILE A 189 9.26 9.23 -21.18
C ILE A 189 8.24 9.51 -20.08
N GLY A 190 8.23 8.65 -19.07
CA GLY A 190 7.31 8.76 -17.95
C GLY A 190 7.96 8.48 -16.60
N PHE A 191 7.56 9.25 -15.60
CA PHE A 191 8.04 9.14 -14.22
C PHE A 191 6.90 8.81 -13.28
N GLN A 192 7.07 7.74 -12.50
CA GLN A 192 6.12 7.32 -11.47
C GLN A 192 6.86 6.44 -10.43
N GLN A 193 6.16 5.96 -9.42
CA GLN A 193 6.73 4.95 -8.53
C GLN A 193 7.10 3.70 -9.33
N VAL A 194 8.24 3.08 -9.02
CA VAL A 194 8.73 1.88 -9.73
C VAL A 194 7.68 0.80 -9.78
N SER A 195 7.01 0.55 -8.66
CA SER A 195 5.93 -0.45 -8.54
C SER A 195 4.71 -0.18 -9.42
N GLU A 196 4.51 1.05 -9.88
CA GLU A 196 3.44 1.41 -10.80
C GLU A 196 3.86 1.30 -12.26
N LEU A 197 5.16 1.34 -12.56
CA LEU A 197 5.71 1.20 -13.92
C LEU A 197 5.93 -0.27 -14.32
N LEU A 198 6.45 -1.09 -13.41
CA LEU A 198 6.81 -2.48 -13.67
C LEU A 198 5.67 -3.38 -14.20
N PRO A 199 4.39 -3.18 -13.83
CA PRO A 199 3.30 -3.99 -14.38
C PRO A 199 3.05 -3.83 -15.88
N PHE A 200 3.54 -2.76 -16.52
CA PHE A 200 3.33 -2.50 -17.94
C PHE A 200 4.38 -3.22 -18.79
N LYS A 201 3.96 -4.30 -19.46
CA LYS A 201 4.85 -5.12 -20.32
C LYS A 201 5.26 -4.41 -21.62
N GLU A 202 4.53 -3.37 -21.98
CA GLU A 202 4.76 -2.49 -23.15
C GLU A 202 5.85 -1.46 -22.91
N LEU A 203 6.33 -1.35 -21.67
CA LEU A 203 7.37 -0.42 -21.27
C LEU A 203 8.71 -1.10 -21.07
N ASP A 204 9.75 -0.35 -21.36
CA ASP A 204 11.08 -0.59 -20.83
C ASP A 204 11.28 0.31 -19.59
N TYR A 205 11.50 -0.32 -18.46
CA TYR A 205 11.97 0.36 -17.26
C TYR A 205 13.44 0.77 -17.48
N VAL A 206 13.72 2.07 -17.41
CA VAL A 206 15.06 2.63 -17.66
C VAL A 206 15.91 2.52 -16.38
N GLY A 207 15.34 2.93 -15.25
CA GLY A 207 15.99 2.89 -13.96
C GLY A 207 15.32 3.79 -12.93
N PRO A 208 15.78 3.73 -11.66
CA PRO A 208 15.40 4.70 -10.64
C PRO A 208 16.08 6.05 -10.92
N LEU A 209 15.57 7.14 -10.35
CA LEU A 209 16.30 8.39 -10.29
C LEU A 209 17.66 8.19 -9.60
N PRO A 210 18.69 9.00 -9.92
CA PRO A 210 19.96 9.01 -9.18
C PRO A 210 19.74 9.10 -7.67
N ALA A 211 20.57 8.41 -6.89
CA ALA A 211 20.37 8.26 -5.45
C ALA A 211 20.28 9.61 -4.70
N GLU A 212 21.06 10.60 -5.12
CA GLU A 212 21.07 11.96 -4.57
C GLU A 212 19.84 12.81 -4.95
N LEU A 213 19.12 12.37 -5.98
CA LEU A 213 17.88 13.00 -6.46
C LEU A 213 16.63 12.19 -6.08
N GLN A 214 16.80 11.08 -5.39
CA GLN A 214 15.70 10.18 -5.05
C GLN A 214 14.92 10.69 -3.85
N GLN A 215 13.61 10.86 -4.01
CA GLN A 215 12.72 10.99 -2.87
C GLN A 215 12.36 9.60 -2.33
N LYS A 216 12.59 9.39 -1.05
CA LYS A 216 12.14 8.18 -0.36
C LYS A 216 10.68 8.38 0.04
N VAL A 217 9.79 7.59 -0.55
CA VAL A 217 8.36 7.59 -0.24
C VAL A 217 8.05 6.29 0.48
N PHE A 218 7.42 6.36 1.64
CA PHE A 218 6.84 5.19 2.28
C PHE A 218 5.37 5.07 1.87
N PHE A 219 4.95 3.86 1.55
CA PHE A 219 3.53 3.53 1.52
C PHE A 219 3.15 2.99 2.88
N SER A 220 2.25 3.71 3.53
CA SER A 220 1.86 3.47 4.92
C SER A 220 0.38 3.18 5.01
N ALA A 221 0.00 2.28 5.90
CA ALA A 221 -1.38 2.06 6.31
C ALA A 221 -1.74 2.97 7.48
N GLY A 222 -2.99 3.40 7.53
CA GLY A 222 -3.59 4.09 8.67
C GLY A 222 -5.07 3.77 8.79
N THR A 223 -5.63 3.86 9.98
CA THR A 223 -7.06 3.60 10.22
C THR A 223 -7.83 4.91 10.43
N ILE A 224 -9.03 5.00 9.88
CA ILE A 224 -9.92 6.15 10.05
C ILE A 224 -10.33 6.28 11.51
N VAL A 225 -10.44 7.52 11.99
CA VAL A 225 -10.91 7.81 13.37
C VAL A 225 -12.30 7.19 13.59
N GLY A 226 -12.43 6.44 14.70
CA GLY A 226 -13.68 5.74 15.05
C GLY A 226 -13.94 4.44 14.28
N ARG A 227 -13.01 4.01 13.42
CA ARG A 227 -13.12 2.75 12.64
C ARG A 227 -12.01 1.75 12.91
N GLN A 228 -11.33 1.90 14.04
CA GLN A 228 -10.34 0.93 14.50
C GLN A 228 -11.06 -0.31 15.05
N THR A 229 -10.93 -1.41 14.34
CA THR A 229 -11.50 -2.70 14.72
C THR A 229 -10.39 -3.75 14.85
N PRO A 230 -10.64 -4.87 15.57
CA PRO A 230 -9.70 -6.00 15.56
C PRO A 230 -9.40 -6.51 14.14
N ALA A 231 -10.38 -6.50 13.25
CA ALA A 231 -10.23 -6.93 11.86
C ALA A 231 -9.31 -5.97 11.06
N SER A 232 -9.52 -4.65 11.14
CA SER A 232 -8.63 -3.67 10.49
C SER A 232 -7.19 -3.78 11.01
N SER A 233 -7.02 -4.00 12.31
CA SER A 233 -5.70 -4.18 12.93
C SER A 233 -5.01 -5.47 12.46
N ARG A 234 -5.75 -6.59 12.38
CA ARG A 234 -5.23 -7.86 11.83
C ARG A 234 -4.79 -7.69 10.39
N PHE A 235 -5.60 -7.01 9.57
CA PHE A 235 -5.30 -6.77 8.17
C PHE A 235 -4.01 -5.95 7.99
N VAL A 236 -3.88 -4.83 8.68
CA VAL A 236 -2.67 -4.00 8.63
C VAL A 236 -1.45 -4.78 9.12
N SER A 237 -1.57 -5.55 10.20
CA SER A 237 -0.49 -6.40 10.72
C SER A 237 -0.07 -7.48 9.71
N PHE A 238 -1.02 -8.06 8.98
CA PHE A 238 -0.73 -9.02 7.92
C PHE A 238 0.07 -8.36 6.78
N LEU A 239 -0.35 -7.17 6.30
CA LEU A 239 0.36 -6.45 5.24
C LEU A 239 1.79 -6.07 5.62
N ALA A 240 2.05 -5.80 6.91
CA ALA A 240 3.37 -5.47 7.45
C ALA A 240 4.17 -6.69 7.89
N SER A 241 3.64 -7.91 7.71
CA SER A 241 4.28 -9.12 8.21
C SER A 241 5.48 -9.57 7.36
N PRO A 242 6.43 -10.32 7.95
CA PRO A 242 7.51 -10.95 7.18
C PRO A 242 7.00 -11.86 6.05
N ALA A 243 5.82 -12.46 6.21
CA ALA A 243 5.21 -13.30 5.17
C ALA A 243 4.81 -12.48 3.92
N ALA A 244 4.44 -11.22 4.08
CA ALA A 244 4.13 -10.31 2.98
C ALA A 244 5.38 -9.79 2.26
N ALA A 245 6.54 -9.79 2.91
CA ALA A 245 7.76 -9.12 2.44
C ALA A 245 8.24 -9.60 1.06
N ALA A 246 8.20 -10.91 0.79
CA ALA A 246 8.61 -11.46 -0.50
C ALA A 246 7.71 -10.96 -1.65
N ILE A 247 6.40 -10.88 -1.42
CA ILE A 247 5.42 -10.37 -2.39
C ILE A 247 5.65 -8.88 -2.61
N VAL A 248 5.82 -8.11 -1.54
CA VAL A 248 6.12 -6.67 -1.61
C VAL A 248 7.37 -6.43 -2.45
N SER A 249 8.47 -7.16 -2.17
CA SER A 249 9.72 -7.03 -2.94
C SER A 249 9.55 -7.37 -4.41
N SER A 250 8.76 -8.38 -4.74
CA SER A 250 8.54 -8.81 -6.15
C SER A 250 7.86 -7.74 -7.01
N THR A 251 7.25 -6.74 -6.39
CA THR A 251 6.57 -5.62 -7.06
C THR A 251 7.43 -4.36 -7.22
N GLY A 252 8.72 -4.44 -6.89
CA GLY A 252 9.64 -3.30 -6.98
C GLY A 252 9.58 -2.33 -5.78
N LEU A 253 8.94 -2.78 -4.70
CA LEU A 253 8.92 -2.09 -3.42
C LEU A 253 9.98 -2.70 -2.48
N GLU A 254 10.46 -1.91 -1.53
CA GLU A 254 11.33 -2.39 -0.46
C GLU A 254 10.48 -2.52 0.83
N PRO A 255 10.23 -3.75 1.31
CA PRO A 255 9.43 -3.95 2.51
C PRO A 255 10.08 -3.29 3.73
N VAL A 256 9.29 -2.65 4.57
CA VAL A 256 9.75 -2.16 5.87
C VAL A 256 9.64 -3.31 6.87
N ALA A 257 10.78 -3.73 7.43
CA ALA A 257 10.77 -4.71 8.50
C ALA A 257 10.10 -4.09 9.74
N THR A 258 8.86 -4.45 9.99
CA THR A 258 8.23 -4.11 11.27
C THR A 258 8.79 -5.04 12.34
N PRO A 259 9.41 -4.53 13.43
CA PRO A 259 9.79 -5.38 14.54
C PRO A 259 8.55 -6.14 15.03
N LEU A 260 8.66 -7.47 15.14
CA LEU A 260 7.62 -8.26 15.77
C LEU A 260 7.37 -7.66 17.17
N PRO A 261 6.10 -7.47 17.58
CA PRO A 261 5.82 -7.11 18.96
C PRO A 261 6.47 -8.16 19.87
N PRO A 262 7.05 -7.77 21.01
CA PRO A 262 7.64 -8.72 21.94
C PRO A 262 6.57 -9.76 22.30
N PRO A 263 6.95 -11.04 22.44
CA PRO A 263 6.02 -12.09 22.84
C PRO A 263 5.28 -11.64 24.12
N ALA A 264 3.97 -11.81 24.13
CA ALA A 264 3.16 -11.46 25.30
C ALA A 264 3.79 -12.13 26.54
N PRO A 265 3.95 -11.41 27.66
CA PRO A 265 4.48 -12.00 28.87
C PRO A 265 3.63 -13.22 29.22
N PRO A 266 4.25 -14.32 29.72
CA PRO A 266 3.51 -15.51 30.13
C PRO A 266 2.46 -15.09 31.11
N ALA A 267 1.21 -15.54 30.91
CA ALA A 267 0.12 -15.26 31.79
C ALA A 267 0.54 -15.67 33.21
N LEU A 268 0.69 -14.71 34.10
CA LEU A 268 1.01 -14.95 35.50
C LEU A 268 -0.11 -15.85 36.04
N GLY A 269 0.26 -17.09 36.37
CA GLY A 269 -0.65 -18.06 36.89
C GLY A 269 -1.40 -17.46 38.07
N GLN A 270 -2.73 -17.49 38.01
CA GLN A 270 -3.56 -17.12 39.18
C GLN A 270 -3.18 -17.99 40.37
N PRO A 271 -2.93 -17.43 41.56
CA PRO A 271 -2.65 -18.22 42.73
C PRO A 271 -3.87 -19.12 43.02
N ARG A 272 -3.62 -20.43 43.11
CA ARG A 272 -4.64 -21.38 43.58
C ARG A 272 -5.05 -20.94 44.98
N LYS A 273 -6.31 -20.61 45.15
CA LYS A 273 -6.88 -20.43 46.51
C LYS A 273 -6.82 -21.75 47.27
N PRO A 274 -6.53 -21.68 48.58
CA PRO A 274 -6.43 -22.83 49.46
C PRO A 274 -7.77 -23.55 49.62
#